data_39d0c2e677ed7871a4275ac21ad706a2
#
_entry.id   39d0c2e677ed7871a4275ac21ad706a2
#
_cell.length_a   1.000
_cell.length_b   1.000
_cell.length_c   1.000
_cell.angle_alpha   90.00
_cell.angle_beta   90.00
_cell.angle_gamma   90.00
#
_symmetry.space_group_name_H-M   'P 1'
#
loop_
_entity.id
_entity.type
_entity.pdbx_description
1 polymer ?
#
loop_
_entity_poly.entity_id
_entity_poly.type
_entity_poly.pdbx_seq_one_letter_code
_entity_poly.pdbx_strand_id
1 'polypeptide(L)'
;MKRIVYILTSLLLCSAFNANARSIMDFFVSEQGELLSLLPKNTRMDMIDYYNAGRVIEAKNNLGEGTRFNKVTDNYISLQLTKSCTVEMMLIPVSKKDSVIIAIKTLELPAKDSEITFYDTNWQPIATKRYFKPASIKDFIRIPKGDKTKKETLLEAIDFPIVSYTINPDKATIIARHGLSEYMSKEDYKKIKPYLQDSINYTLQGHTFKPQR
;
A
#
# COMPACT_ATOMS: atom_id res chain seq x y z
N MET A 1 -12.03 -42.51 -38.92
CA MET A 1 -12.22 -41.05 -39.16
C MET A 1 -12.98 -40.34 -38.02
N LYS A 2 -14.10 -40.83 -37.51
CA LYS A 2 -14.84 -40.15 -36.40
C LYS A 2 -14.08 -39.97 -35.10
N ARG A 3 -13.19 -40.94 -34.69
CA ARG A 3 -12.40 -40.84 -33.46
C ARG A 3 -11.26 -39.80 -33.52
N ILE A 4 -10.72 -39.51 -34.70
CA ILE A 4 -9.67 -38.51 -34.91
C ILE A 4 -10.26 -37.11 -34.83
N VAL A 5 -11.51 -36.92 -35.30
CA VAL A 5 -12.20 -35.63 -35.23
C VAL A 5 -12.48 -35.21 -33.76
N TYR A 6 -12.82 -36.16 -32.88
CA TYR A 6 -13.05 -35.87 -31.45
C TYR A 6 -11.76 -35.53 -30.70
N ILE A 7 -10.61 -36.10 -31.10
CA ILE A 7 -9.32 -35.75 -30.50
C ILE A 7 -8.88 -34.34 -30.92
N LEU A 8 -9.07 -33.98 -32.19
CA LEU A 8 -8.77 -32.61 -32.66
C LEU A 8 -9.69 -31.56 -32.04
N THR A 9 -10.98 -31.83 -31.85
CA THR A 9 -11.90 -30.89 -31.19
C THR A 9 -11.61 -30.75 -29.70
N SER A 10 -11.15 -31.79 -29.00
CA SER A 10 -10.76 -31.67 -27.58
C SER A 10 -9.45 -30.89 -27.40
N LEU A 11 -8.50 -30.99 -28.33
CA LEU A 11 -7.27 -30.18 -28.32
C LEU A 11 -7.53 -28.68 -28.60
N LEU A 12 -8.51 -28.35 -29.43
CA LEU A 12 -8.87 -26.92 -29.68
C LEU A 12 -9.60 -26.26 -28.52
N LEU A 13 -10.28 -27.00 -27.65
CA LEU A 13 -10.97 -26.44 -26.47
C LEU A 13 -10.03 -26.15 -25.29
N CYS A 14 -8.81 -26.69 -25.27
CA CYS A 14 -7.83 -26.42 -24.20
C CYS A 14 -7.00 -25.15 -24.40
N SER A 15 -7.08 -24.48 -25.55
CA SER A 15 -6.27 -23.29 -25.86
C SER A 15 -6.97 -21.94 -25.63
N ALA A 16 -8.16 -21.93 -25.01
CA ALA A 16 -9.01 -20.72 -24.99
C ALA A 16 -9.20 -20.03 -23.63
N PHE A 17 -8.33 -20.30 -22.63
CA PHE A 17 -8.42 -19.57 -21.35
C PHE A 17 -7.05 -19.14 -20.83
N ASN A 18 -6.30 -18.39 -21.65
CA ASN A 18 -5.36 -17.43 -21.11
C ASN A 18 -6.08 -16.08 -20.99
N ALA A 19 -7.03 -15.96 -20.07
CA ALA A 19 -7.40 -14.67 -19.55
C ALA A 19 -6.16 -14.15 -18.83
N ASN A 20 -5.35 -13.32 -19.51
CA ASN A 20 -4.25 -12.61 -18.87
C ASN A 20 -4.82 -11.84 -17.69
N ALA A 21 -4.57 -12.35 -16.47
CA ALA A 21 -4.93 -11.60 -15.28
C ALA A 21 -4.17 -10.27 -15.35
N ARG A 22 -4.89 -9.15 -15.23
CA ARG A 22 -4.28 -7.81 -15.23
C ARG A 22 -3.23 -7.74 -14.11
N SER A 23 -2.03 -7.30 -14.46
CA SER A 23 -0.93 -7.09 -13.53
C SER A 23 -1.09 -5.76 -12.77
N ILE A 24 -0.32 -5.57 -11.72
CA ILE A 24 -0.28 -4.27 -11.03
C ILE A 24 0.21 -3.14 -11.95
N MET A 25 1.05 -3.46 -12.95
CA MET A 25 1.50 -2.49 -13.96
C MET A 25 0.35 -2.01 -14.85
N ASP A 26 -0.57 -2.90 -15.25
CA ASP A 26 -1.77 -2.51 -16.01
C ASP A 26 -2.66 -1.58 -15.20
N PHE A 27 -2.78 -1.82 -13.90
CA PHE A 27 -3.50 -0.93 -12.98
C PHE A 27 -2.77 0.40 -12.81
N PHE A 28 -1.45 0.42 -12.67
CA PHE A 28 -0.67 1.64 -12.60
C PHE A 28 -0.88 2.53 -13.83
N VAL A 29 -0.89 1.96 -15.04
CA VAL A 29 -1.15 2.72 -16.28
C VAL A 29 -2.58 3.18 -16.38
N SER A 30 -3.56 2.35 -15.95
CA SER A 30 -5.00 2.63 -16.12
C SER A 30 -5.59 3.56 -15.06
N GLU A 31 -4.86 3.90 -14.00
CA GLU A 31 -5.32 4.87 -12.98
C GLU A 31 -5.63 6.23 -13.64
N GLN A 32 -6.78 6.82 -13.35
CA GLN A 32 -7.26 8.09 -13.92
C GLN A 32 -7.77 9.08 -12.86
N GLY A 33 -7.67 8.70 -11.57
CA GLY A 33 -8.09 9.51 -10.44
C GLY A 33 -6.98 10.41 -9.89
N GLU A 34 -7.08 10.70 -8.61
CA GLU A 34 -6.18 11.64 -7.92
C GLU A 34 -4.87 11.01 -7.45
N LEU A 35 -4.82 9.67 -7.33
CA LEU A 35 -3.66 8.97 -6.76
C LEU A 35 -2.37 9.29 -7.52
N LEU A 36 -2.41 9.25 -8.86
CA LEU A 36 -1.27 9.48 -9.75
C LEU A 36 -1.46 10.71 -10.65
N SER A 37 -2.30 11.67 -10.26
CA SER A 37 -2.63 12.87 -11.06
C SER A 37 -1.42 13.70 -11.50
N LEU A 38 -0.35 13.67 -10.72
CA LEU A 38 0.92 14.32 -11.07
C LEU A 38 1.71 13.59 -12.15
N LEU A 39 1.36 12.34 -12.46
CA LEU A 39 2.11 11.49 -13.39
C LEU A 39 1.23 11.11 -14.60
N PRO A 40 1.37 11.81 -15.74
CA PRO A 40 0.57 11.55 -16.93
C PRO A 40 0.62 10.10 -17.39
N LYS A 41 -0.46 9.61 -18.00
CA LYS A 41 -0.57 8.21 -18.46
C LYS A 41 0.58 7.81 -19.40
N ASN A 42 0.95 8.67 -20.35
CA ASN A 42 2.04 8.39 -21.27
C ASN A 42 3.37 8.23 -20.52
N THR A 43 3.65 9.11 -19.56
CA THR A 43 4.85 9.00 -18.70
C THR A 43 4.85 7.67 -17.93
N ARG A 44 3.70 7.22 -17.44
CA ARG A 44 3.57 5.92 -16.74
C ARG A 44 3.83 4.74 -17.68
N MET A 45 3.37 4.83 -18.93
CA MET A 45 3.67 3.82 -19.96
C MET A 45 5.17 3.77 -20.25
N ASP A 46 5.80 4.93 -20.49
CA ASP A 46 7.24 5.01 -20.71
C ASP A 46 8.04 4.43 -19.54
N MET A 47 7.64 4.73 -18.30
CA MET A 47 8.29 4.16 -17.10
C MET A 47 8.24 2.63 -17.08
N ILE A 48 7.12 2.02 -17.48
CA ILE A 48 6.99 0.56 -17.57
C ILE A 48 7.85 0.00 -18.69
N ASP A 49 7.86 0.63 -19.86
CA ASP A 49 8.67 0.19 -21.00
C ASP A 49 10.16 0.20 -20.64
N TYR A 50 10.64 1.26 -19.97
CA TYR A 50 12.02 1.33 -19.49
C TYR A 50 12.30 0.27 -18.42
N TYR A 51 11.38 0.07 -17.47
CA TYR A 51 11.53 -0.96 -16.45
C TYR A 51 11.65 -2.35 -17.08
N ASN A 52 10.79 -2.69 -18.04
CA ASN A 52 10.81 -3.96 -18.75
C ASN A 52 12.10 -4.14 -19.59
N ALA A 53 12.68 -3.04 -20.07
CA ALA A 53 13.99 -3.03 -20.74
C ALA A 53 15.18 -3.09 -19.76
N GLY A 54 14.95 -3.28 -18.46
CA GLY A 54 15.98 -3.32 -17.41
C GLY A 54 16.66 -1.98 -17.14
N ARG A 55 16.02 -0.87 -17.49
CA ARG A 55 16.55 0.49 -17.30
C ARG A 55 15.89 1.17 -16.12
N VAL A 56 16.71 1.71 -15.23
CA VAL A 56 16.23 2.61 -14.17
C VAL A 56 16.21 4.03 -14.70
N ILE A 57 15.01 4.62 -14.72
CA ILE A 57 14.84 6.02 -15.15
C ILE A 57 14.22 6.85 -14.05
N GLU A 58 14.49 8.15 -14.10
CA GLU A 58 13.76 9.18 -13.39
C GLU A 58 12.89 9.94 -14.40
N ALA A 59 11.59 9.69 -14.38
CA ALA A 59 10.64 10.41 -15.23
C ALA A 59 10.27 11.75 -14.58
N LYS A 60 9.95 12.76 -15.37
CA LYS A 60 9.45 14.03 -14.85
C LYS A 60 7.93 13.99 -14.68
N ASN A 61 7.47 14.38 -13.51
CA ASN A 61 6.05 14.60 -13.23
C ASN A 61 5.60 16.03 -13.62
N ASN A 62 4.32 16.32 -13.46
CA ASN A 62 3.73 17.62 -13.81
C ASN A 62 4.28 18.82 -13.01
N LEU A 63 4.99 18.58 -11.91
CA LEU A 63 5.69 19.61 -11.14
C LEU A 63 7.13 19.81 -11.62
N GLY A 64 7.57 19.03 -12.60
CA GLY A 64 8.96 19.03 -13.07
C GLY A 64 9.92 18.28 -12.15
N GLU A 65 9.42 17.62 -11.09
CA GLU A 65 10.21 16.79 -10.19
C GLU A 65 10.42 15.39 -10.75
N GLY A 66 11.49 14.74 -10.30
CA GLY A 66 11.81 13.37 -10.65
C GLY A 66 10.88 12.37 -9.96
N THR A 67 10.34 11.45 -10.73
CA THR A 67 9.57 10.29 -10.28
C THR A 67 10.27 9.01 -10.69
N ARG A 68 10.39 8.04 -9.78
CA ARG A 68 11.04 6.76 -10.06
C ARG A 68 10.38 5.62 -9.29
N PHE A 69 10.51 4.41 -9.83
CA PHE A 69 10.18 3.20 -9.07
C PHE A 69 11.21 2.96 -7.96
N ASN A 70 10.73 2.64 -6.77
CA ASN A 70 11.54 2.16 -5.65
C ASN A 70 11.59 0.61 -5.65
N LYS A 71 10.43 -0.03 -5.87
CA LYS A 71 10.29 -1.49 -5.95
C LYS A 71 9.11 -1.85 -6.86
N VAL A 72 9.28 -2.85 -7.69
CA VAL A 72 8.22 -3.43 -8.52
C VAL A 72 8.26 -4.95 -8.38
N THR A 73 7.10 -5.58 -8.23
CA THR A 73 6.88 -7.02 -8.31
C THR A 73 5.62 -7.30 -9.14
N ASP A 74 5.22 -8.56 -9.32
CA ASP A 74 4.04 -8.92 -10.11
C ASP A 74 2.73 -8.28 -9.58
N ASN A 75 2.66 -8.07 -8.26
CA ASN A 75 1.47 -7.55 -7.59
C ASN A 75 1.67 -6.27 -6.79
N TYR A 76 2.87 -5.66 -6.84
CA TYR A 76 3.21 -4.48 -6.03
C TYR A 76 4.08 -3.49 -6.79
N ILE A 77 3.77 -2.20 -6.61
CA ILE A 77 4.59 -1.08 -7.06
C ILE A 77 4.76 -0.12 -5.89
N SER A 78 6.00 0.33 -5.68
CA SER A 78 6.34 1.49 -4.86
C SER A 78 7.11 2.48 -5.72
N LEU A 79 6.69 3.74 -5.67
CA LEU A 79 7.35 4.82 -6.40
C LEU A 79 7.55 6.05 -5.52
N GLN A 80 8.65 6.74 -5.74
CA GLN A 80 8.84 8.12 -5.30
C GLN A 80 8.12 9.01 -6.30
N LEU A 81 7.00 9.61 -5.91
CA LEU A 81 6.19 10.45 -6.81
C LEU A 81 6.74 11.88 -6.88
N THR A 82 7.16 12.42 -5.73
CA THR A 82 7.85 13.71 -5.57
C THR A 82 8.93 13.56 -4.50
N LYS A 83 9.75 14.59 -4.26
CA LYS A 83 10.78 14.55 -3.19
C LYS A 83 10.21 14.26 -1.81
N SER A 84 8.94 14.60 -1.56
CA SER A 84 8.27 14.45 -0.26
C SER A 84 7.03 13.56 -0.31
N CYS A 85 6.80 12.83 -1.40
CA CYS A 85 5.63 11.98 -1.54
C CYS A 85 5.99 10.63 -2.15
N THR A 86 5.64 9.55 -1.46
CA THR A 86 5.70 8.18 -2.00
C THR A 86 4.29 7.62 -2.21
N VAL A 87 4.17 6.72 -3.19
CA VAL A 87 2.96 5.96 -3.45
C VAL A 87 3.31 4.48 -3.50
N GLU A 88 2.55 3.68 -2.78
CA GLU A 88 2.62 2.23 -2.82
C GLU A 88 1.27 1.69 -3.30
N MET A 89 1.30 0.70 -4.18
CA MET A 89 0.12 0.02 -4.69
C MET A 89 0.32 -1.49 -4.62
N MET A 90 -0.68 -2.23 -4.14
CA MET A 90 -0.64 -3.69 -4.13
C MET A 90 -1.97 -4.27 -4.56
N LEU A 91 -1.93 -5.23 -5.50
CA LEU A 91 -3.08 -6.03 -5.92
C LEU A 91 -3.24 -7.23 -4.98
N ILE A 92 -4.42 -7.36 -4.37
CA ILE A 92 -4.72 -8.45 -3.42
C ILE A 92 -5.92 -9.25 -3.93
N PRO A 93 -5.79 -10.57 -4.10
CA PRO A 93 -6.93 -11.42 -4.37
C PRO A 93 -7.84 -11.49 -3.14
N VAL A 94 -9.12 -11.15 -3.30
CA VAL A 94 -10.14 -11.25 -2.25
C VAL A 94 -11.09 -12.42 -2.48
N SER A 95 -11.10 -12.99 -3.69
CA SER A 95 -11.76 -14.24 -4.02
C SER A 95 -11.07 -14.90 -5.20
N LYS A 96 -11.57 -16.06 -5.68
CA LYS A 96 -11.03 -16.72 -6.88
C LYS A 96 -11.18 -15.87 -8.17
N LYS A 97 -12.07 -14.88 -8.18
CA LYS A 97 -12.39 -14.07 -9.36
C LYS A 97 -12.20 -12.58 -9.14
N ASP A 98 -12.07 -12.13 -7.89
CA ASP A 98 -12.03 -10.72 -7.55
C ASP A 98 -10.74 -10.35 -6.84
N SER A 99 -10.21 -9.19 -7.17
CA SER A 99 -9.06 -8.56 -6.51
C SER A 99 -9.40 -7.14 -6.11
N VAL A 100 -8.70 -6.62 -5.13
CA VAL A 100 -8.74 -5.21 -4.74
C VAL A 100 -7.34 -4.62 -4.82
N ILE A 101 -7.27 -3.32 -5.09
CA ILE A 101 -6.03 -2.55 -5.09
C ILE A 101 -5.96 -1.80 -3.77
N ILE A 102 -4.89 -2.01 -3.01
CA ILE A 102 -4.52 -1.14 -1.90
C ILE A 102 -3.62 -0.06 -2.46
N ALA A 103 -3.91 1.19 -2.13
CA ALA A 103 -3.05 2.31 -2.40
C ALA A 103 -2.71 3.03 -1.09
N ILE A 104 -1.42 3.30 -0.86
CA ILE A 104 -0.93 4.10 0.25
C ILE A 104 -0.17 5.28 -0.33
N LYS A 105 -0.64 6.49 -0.03
CA LYS A 105 0.04 7.74 -0.36
C LYS A 105 0.63 8.31 0.92
N THR A 106 1.94 8.48 0.97
CA THR A 106 2.67 8.95 2.15
C THR A 106 3.33 10.29 1.87
N LEU A 107 3.04 11.28 2.69
CA LEU A 107 3.79 12.52 2.80
C LEU A 107 4.91 12.33 3.82
N GLU A 108 6.12 12.77 3.50
CA GLU A 108 7.32 12.44 4.26
C GLU A 108 7.82 13.55 5.18
N LEU A 109 7.22 14.74 5.13
CA LEU A 109 7.68 15.90 5.88
C LEU A 109 6.55 16.57 6.67
N PRO A 110 6.84 17.05 7.90
CA PRO A 110 8.03 16.83 8.74
C PRO A 110 8.10 15.41 9.33
N ALA A 111 6.94 14.78 9.54
CA ALA A 111 6.78 13.37 9.93
C ALA A 111 5.98 12.65 8.86
N LYS A 112 6.21 11.34 8.71
CA LYS A 112 5.48 10.54 7.73
C LYS A 112 4.01 10.43 8.10
N ASP A 113 3.15 10.89 7.20
CA ASP A 113 1.70 10.75 7.30
C ASP A 113 1.16 10.04 6.07
N SER A 114 0.27 9.08 6.24
CA SER A 114 -0.21 8.24 5.14
C SER A 114 -1.72 8.18 5.08
N GLU A 115 -2.22 8.31 3.86
CA GLU A 115 -3.57 7.93 3.49
C GLU A 115 -3.57 6.54 2.87
N ILE A 116 -4.47 5.66 3.36
CA ILE A 116 -4.68 4.33 2.80
C ILE A 116 -6.08 4.23 2.21
N THR A 117 -6.13 3.86 0.94
CA THR A 117 -7.37 3.72 0.18
C THR A 117 -7.43 2.35 -0.49
N PHE A 118 -8.63 1.80 -0.59
CA PHE A 118 -8.90 0.56 -1.32
C PHE A 118 -9.74 0.87 -2.56
N TYR A 119 -9.41 0.24 -3.66
CA TYR A 119 -10.13 0.36 -4.94
C TYR A 119 -10.50 -1.01 -5.47
N ASP A 120 -11.59 -1.06 -6.22
CA ASP A 120 -11.85 -2.21 -7.08
C ASP A 120 -10.96 -2.18 -8.34
N THR A 121 -11.08 -3.19 -9.19
CA THR A 121 -10.31 -3.30 -10.43
C THR A 121 -10.72 -2.30 -11.52
N ASN A 122 -11.69 -1.44 -11.26
CA ASN A 122 -12.10 -0.31 -12.11
C ASN A 122 -11.72 1.05 -11.49
N TRP A 123 -10.87 1.06 -10.47
CA TRP A 123 -10.45 2.25 -9.71
C TRP A 123 -11.60 2.96 -8.98
N GLN A 124 -12.72 2.25 -8.71
CA GLN A 124 -13.76 2.80 -7.85
C GLN A 124 -13.36 2.64 -6.38
N PRO A 125 -13.41 3.71 -5.59
CA PRO A 125 -13.02 3.65 -4.19
C PRO A 125 -13.99 2.75 -3.40
N ILE A 126 -13.42 1.91 -2.55
CA ILE A 126 -14.15 1.03 -1.63
C ILE A 126 -13.96 1.55 -0.22
N ALA A 127 -15.02 1.53 0.58
CA ALA A 127 -14.93 1.95 1.98
C ALA A 127 -13.82 1.17 2.73
N THR A 128 -12.77 1.88 3.17
CA THR A 128 -11.57 1.31 3.81
C THR A 128 -11.90 0.36 4.96
N LYS A 129 -12.91 0.71 5.77
CA LYS A 129 -13.39 -0.11 6.91
C LYS A 129 -13.81 -1.53 6.54
N ARG A 130 -14.09 -1.81 5.26
CA ARG A 130 -14.45 -3.16 4.77
C ARG A 130 -13.24 -4.10 4.82
N TYR A 131 -12.05 -3.59 4.59
CA TYR A 131 -10.83 -4.38 4.49
C TYR A 131 -9.80 -4.07 5.57
N PHE A 132 -9.83 -2.87 6.13
CA PHE A 132 -8.83 -2.40 7.05
C PHE A 132 -9.42 -1.39 8.05
N LYS A 133 -9.05 -1.54 9.32
CA LYS A 133 -9.29 -0.54 10.37
C LYS A 133 -7.99 0.19 10.62
N PRO A 134 -7.86 1.47 10.22
CA PRO A 134 -6.67 2.26 10.47
C PRO A 134 -6.32 2.30 11.96
N ALA A 135 -5.00 2.25 12.25
CA ALA A 135 -4.51 2.45 13.60
C ALA A 135 -4.74 3.90 14.04
N SER A 136 -5.09 4.06 15.29
CA SER A 136 -5.02 5.35 15.97
C SER A 136 -3.83 5.33 16.93
N ILE A 137 -3.37 6.50 17.37
CA ILE A 137 -2.22 6.60 18.29
C ILE A 137 -2.42 5.79 19.57
N LYS A 138 -3.66 5.68 20.06
CA LYS A 138 -4.02 4.86 21.23
C LYS A 138 -3.74 3.37 21.05
N ASP A 139 -3.68 2.91 19.80
CA ASP A 139 -3.41 1.50 19.49
C ASP A 139 -1.91 1.16 19.63
N PHE A 140 -1.04 2.18 19.69
CA PHE A 140 0.39 2.02 19.95
C PHE A 140 0.73 2.02 21.44
N ILE A 141 -0.18 2.47 22.32
CA ILE A 141 0.10 2.55 23.75
C ILE A 141 0.03 1.16 24.38
N ARG A 142 1.11 0.78 25.08
CA ARG A 142 1.26 -0.44 25.86
C ARG A 142 1.69 -0.09 27.27
N ILE A 143 0.80 -0.29 28.25
CA ILE A 143 1.11 -0.06 29.65
C ILE A 143 1.56 -1.39 30.25
N PRO A 144 2.78 -1.46 30.84
CA PRO A 144 3.29 -2.65 31.49
C PRO A 144 2.36 -3.12 32.62
N LYS A 145 2.28 -4.42 32.82
CA LYS A 145 1.45 -4.99 33.89
C LYS A 145 1.96 -4.50 35.27
N GLY A 146 1.05 -3.93 36.05
CA GLY A 146 1.38 -3.38 37.38
C GLY A 146 1.78 -1.90 37.37
N ASP A 147 2.00 -1.28 36.21
CA ASP A 147 2.19 0.16 36.10
C ASP A 147 0.85 0.90 36.35
N LYS A 148 0.92 1.98 37.13
CA LYS A 148 -0.25 2.80 37.51
C LYS A 148 -0.51 3.96 36.53
N THR A 149 0.31 4.11 35.50
CA THR A 149 0.15 5.15 34.48
C THR A 149 -1.18 4.98 33.75
N LYS A 150 -1.93 6.06 33.63
CA LYS A 150 -3.20 6.06 32.90
C LYS A 150 -2.97 6.34 31.42
N LYS A 151 -3.67 5.60 30.59
CA LYS A 151 -3.60 5.76 29.12
C LYS A 151 -4.02 7.16 28.67
N GLU A 152 -5.03 7.72 29.33
CA GLU A 152 -5.56 9.07 29.09
C GLU A 152 -4.48 10.13 29.25
N THR A 153 -3.70 10.05 30.33
CA THR A 153 -2.58 10.99 30.61
C THR A 153 -1.50 10.95 29.53
N LEU A 154 -1.22 9.74 28.98
CA LEU A 154 -0.28 9.61 27.87
C LEU A 154 -0.83 10.22 26.58
N LEU A 155 -2.13 10.08 26.34
CA LEU A 155 -2.79 10.63 25.15
C LEU A 155 -2.88 12.17 25.19
N GLU A 156 -3.10 12.75 26.38
CA GLU A 156 -3.14 14.22 26.58
C GLU A 156 -1.80 14.90 26.24
N ALA A 157 -0.69 14.16 26.29
CA ALA A 157 0.63 14.66 25.92
C ALA A 157 0.91 14.62 24.41
N ILE A 158 -0.06 14.14 23.59
CA ILE A 158 0.11 13.94 22.15
C ILE A 158 -0.83 14.86 21.37
N ASP A 159 -0.28 15.96 20.85
CA ASP A 159 -1.07 16.95 20.10
C ASP A 159 -1.46 16.46 18.70
N PHE A 160 -0.56 15.75 18.01
CA PHE A 160 -0.73 15.32 16.62
C PHE A 160 -0.57 13.80 16.46
N PRO A 161 -1.67 13.05 16.34
CA PRO A 161 -1.62 11.58 16.24
C PRO A 161 -1.32 11.08 14.82
N ILE A 162 -0.16 11.45 14.27
CA ILE A 162 0.27 11.08 12.91
C ILE A 162 0.66 9.60 12.86
N VAL A 163 0.09 8.88 11.90
CA VAL A 163 0.37 7.45 11.66
C VAL A 163 0.67 7.23 10.18
N SER A 164 1.81 6.65 9.89
CA SER A 164 2.19 6.22 8.55
C SER A 164 1.97 4.72 8.34
N TYR A 165 1.74 4.34 7.08
CA TYR A 165 1.55 2.96 6.65
C TYR A 165 2.53 2.63 5.55
N THR A 166 3.02 1.38 5.55
CA THR A 166 3.82 0.80 4.45
C THR A 166 3.35 -0.62 4.17
N ILE A 167 3.54 -1.07 2.93
CA ILE A 167 3.24 -2.45 2.53
C ILE A 167 4.52 -3.29 2.54
N ASN A 168 4.47 -4.46 3.15
CA ASN A 168 5.45 -5.50 2.91
C ASN A 168 4.86 -6.47 1.87
N PRO A 169 5.29 -6.40 0.60
CA PRO A 169 4.71 -7.22 -0.46
C PRO A 169 5.02 -8.71 -0.31
N ASP A 170 6.18 -9.06 0.27
CA ASP A 170 6.61 -10.44 0.40
C ASP A 170 5.75 -11.22 1.42
N LYS A 171 5.18 -10.51 2.40
CA LYS A 171 4.30 -11.07 3.44
C LYS A 171 2.83 -10.67 3.28
N ALA A 172 2.50 -9.86 2.27
CA ALA A 172 1.19 -9.23 2.11
C ALA A 172 0.67 -8.60 3.41
N THR A 173 1.53 -7.82 4.09
CA THR A 173 1.20 -7.17 5.37
C THR A 173 1.24 -5.65 5.24
N ILE A 174 0.38 -4.97 6.01
CA ILE A 174 0.44 -3.52 6.21
C ILE A 174 1.11 -3.28 7.55
N ILE A 175 2.08 -2.36 7.58
CA ILE A 175 2.80 -1.97 8.78
C ILE A 175 2.43 -0.53 9.10
N ALA A 176 1.83 -0.30 10.27
CA ALA A 176 1.57 1.04 10.79
C ALA A 176 2.71 1.48 11.72
N ARG A 177 3.12 2.75 11.64
CA ARG A 177 4.09 3.39 12.53
C ARG A 177 3.58 4.76 12.95
N HIS A 178 3.90 5.17 14.18
CA HIS A 178 3.66 6.53 14.63
C HIS A 178 4.87 7.42 14.33
N GLY A 179 4.63 8.72 14.06
CA GLY A 179 5.66 9.73 13.81
C GLY A 179 6.05 10.56 15.05
N LEU A 180 5.73 10.11 16.28
CA LEU A 180 5.85 10.95 17.49
C LEU A 180 7.28 11.45 17.75
N SER A 181 8.31 10.65 17.46
CA SER A 181 9.70 11.04 17.62
C SER A 181 10.17 12.15 16.70
N GLU A 182 9.42 12.43 15.63
CA GLU A 182 9.82 13.35 14.56
C GLU A 182 9.32 14.77 14.80
N TYR A 183 8.28 14.95 15.63
CA TYR A 183 7.71 16.26 15.91
C TYR A 183 7.56 16.62 17.40
N MET A 184 7.59 15.64 18.32
CA MET A 184 7.58 15.93 19.75
C MET A 184 8.91 16.46 20.24
N SER A 185 8.91 17.24 21.35
CA SER A 185 10.16 17.54 22.05
C SER A 185 10.87 16.26 22.51
N LYS A 186 12.20 16.28 22.55
CA LYS A 186 12.97 15.12 22.99
C LYS A 186 12.61 14.70 24.42
N GLU A 187 12.33 15.71 25.28
CA GLU A 187 11.97 15.48 26.68
C GLU A 187 10.59 14.80 26.78
N ASP A 188 9.59 15.27 26.05
CA ASP A 188 8.24 14.73 26.11
C ASP A 188 8.16 13.34 25.44
N TYR A 189 8.82 13.18 24.30
CA TYR A 189 8.94 11.85 23.69
C TYR A 189 9.59 10.83 24.62
N LYS A 190 10.68 11.21 25.34
CA LYS A 190 11.36 10.34 26.29
C LYS A 190 10.45 9.86 27.43
N LYS A 191 9.48 10.69 27.87
CA LYS A 191 8.51 10.32 28.92
C LYS A 191 7.52 9.26 28.44
N ILE A 192 7.05 9.35 27.20
CA ILE A 192 6.01 8.45 26.65
C ILE A 192 6.59 7.21 25.96
N LYS A 193 7.82 7.28 25.45
CA LYS A 193 8.49 6.19 24.71
C LYS A 193 8.41 4.82 25.40
N PRO A 194 8.59 4.67 26.73
CA PRO A 194 8.49 3.37 27.41
C PRO A 194 7.12 2.69 27.27
N TYR A 195 6.09 3.46 26.94
CA TYR A 195 4.70 3.01 26.80
C TYR A 195 4.27 2.83 25.33
N LEU A 196 5.18 3.01 24.37
CA LEU A 196 4.88 2.92 22.96
C LEU A 196 5.46 1.64 22.35
N GLN A 197 4.68 1.01 21.51
CA GLN A 197 5.22 0.04 20.54
C GLN A 197 5.56 0.77 19.24
N ASP A 198 6.70 0.45 18.63
CA ASP A 198 7.20 1.16 17.42
C ASP A 198 6.33 0.94 16.18
N SER A 199 5.68 -0.22 16.09
CA SER A 199 4.87 -0.56 14.93
C SER A 199 3.75 -1.54 15.26
N ILE A 200 2.72 -1.56 14.40
CA ILE A 200 1.64 -2.55 14.40
C ILE A 200 1.63 -3.22 13.03
N ASN A 201 1.81 -4.53 13.01
CA ASN A 201 1.73 -5.33 11.79
C ASN A 201 0.29 -5.84 11.60
N TYR A 202 -0.24 -5.65 10.39
CA TYR A 202 -1.56 -6.16 10.00
C TYR A 202 -1.38 -7.24 8.93
N THR A 203 -1.93 -8.42 9.18
CA THR A 203 -1.96 -9.52 8.22
C THR A 203 -3.34 -9.71 7.63
N LEU A 204 -3.40 -10.12 6.38
CA LEU A 204 -4.64 -10.48 5.72
C LEU A 204 -5.19 -11.78 6.33
N GLN A 205 -6.37 -11.71 6.92
CA GLN A 205 -7.12 -12.86 7.47
C GLN A 205 -8.48 -12.94 6.77
N GLY A 206 -8.65 -13.91 5.88
CA GLY A 206 -9.79 -13.92 4.96
C GLY A 206 -9.71 -12.71 4.02
N HIS A 207 -10.63 -11.76 4.19
CA HIS A 207 -10.69 -10.54 3.36
C HIS A 207 -10.35 -9.25 4.13
N THR A 208 -9.88 -9.35 5.37
CA THR A 208 -9.67 -8.18 6.24
C THR A 208 -8.26 -8.22 6.83
N PHE A 209 -7.60 -7.07 6.83
CA PHE A 209 -6.33 -6.90 7.53
C PHE A 209 -6.58 -6.76 9.04
N LYS A 210 -6.00 -7.64 9.83
CA LYS A 210 -6.09 -7.62 11.29
C LYS A 210 -4.73 -7.44 11.94
N PRO A 211 -4.64 -6.69 13.05
CA PRO A 211 -3.40 -6.52 13.76
C PRO A 211 -2.91 -7.86 14.32
N GLN A 212 -1.62 -8.12 14.14
CA GLN A 212 -0.94 -9.22 14.83
C GLN A 212 -0.82 -8.87 16.32
N ARG A 213 -1.20 -9.80 17.16
CA ARG A 213 -1.05 -9.70 18.62
C ARG A 213 0.28 -10.29 19.07
#